data_4b7452e0696fbf31663faa433e349b98
#
_entry.id   4b7452e0696fbf31663faa433e349b98
#
_cell.length_a   1.000
_cell.length_b   1.000
_cell.length_c   1.000
_cell.angle_alpha   90.00
_cell.angle_beta   90.00
_cell.angle_gamma   90.00
#
_symmetry.space_group_name_H-M   'P 1'
#
loop_
_entity.id
_entity.type
_entity.pdbx_description
1 polymer ?
#
loop_
_entity_poly.entity_id
_entity_poly.type
_entity_poly.pdbx_seq_one_letter_code
_entity_poly.pdbx_strand_id
1 'polypeptide(L)'
;MMKNILKLLLCICFVTCITPNPLKAQGKGPLNLPLYDNEPYHYGFILGYNQMLFSIDYVDDFKNIIHNPSELPSNDILAGTDGNFTSSDFRVNSISPHMTHGFTVGIVGNLRLAKYFDLRLIPSLSFGERKISYDIISLQKGPEGEDIEILKTINSTTHSTFIEFPLQIKYRSKRFYNSAAYVIAGANYKIDMASKKKNYDNASNPSESKPKALNVKRQDIAAEIGAGFDFYTGYFKLGVEIKMSYGLLDVAKHDNYMFTNSFDNLRNKTFQLSFTFE
;
A
#
# COMPACT_ATOMS: atom_id res chain seq x y z
N MET A 1 -12.24 -8.38 26.55
CA MET A 1 -13.60 -8.61 26.03
C MET A 1 -13.59 -8.82 24.51
N MET A 2 -13.00 -7.97 23.70
CA MET A 2 -12.95 -8.06 22.22
C MET A 2 -12.30 -9.35 21.67
N LYS A 3 -11.20 -9.85 22.27
CA LYS A 3 -10.53 -11.10 21.86
C LYS A 3 -11.43 -12.36 22.00
N ASN A 4 -12.34 -12.37 22.97
CA ASN A 4 -13.24 -13.50 23.18
C ASN A 4 -14.42 -13.47 22.20
N ILE A 5 -14.88 -12.28 21.79
CA ILE A 5 -15.92 -12.11 20.77
C ILE A 5 -15.39 -12.55 19.40
N LEU A 6 -14.14 -12.22 19.07
CA LEU A 6 -13.50 -12.64 17.82
C LEU A 6 -13.33 -14.17 17.75
N LYS A 7 -12.94 -14.82 18.85
CA LYS A 7 -12.87 -16.30 18.94
C LYS A 7 -14.25 -16.95 18.80
N LEU A 8 -15.27 -16.34 19.39
CA LEU A 8 -16.65 -16.84 19.29
C LEU A 8 -17.18 -16.74 17.86
N LEU A 9 -16.92 -15.62 17.18
CA LEU A 9 -17.26 -15.42 15.76
C LEU A 9 -16.54 -16.42 14.86
N LEU A 10 -15.25 -16.67 15.11
CA LEU A 10 -14.46 -17.65 14.35
C LEU A 10 -14.98 -19.08 14.56
N CYS A 11 -15.35 -19.45 15.80
CA CYS A 11 -15.99 -20.74 16.10
C CYS A 11 -17.37 -20.89 15.43
N ILE A 12 -18.18 -19.83 15.41
CA ILE A 12 -19.50 -19.87 14.75
C ILE A 12 -19.34 -20.04 13.25
N CYS A 13 -18.41 -19.34 12.60
CA CYS A 13 -18.08 -19.54 11.19
C CYS A 13 -17.60 -20.96 10.90
N PHE A 14 -16.76 -21.53 11.78
CA PHE A 14 -16.24 -22.89 11.61
C PHE A 14 -17.34 -23.96 11.78
N VAL A 15 -18.24 -23.77 12.73
CA VAL A 15 -19.38 -24.70 12.97
C VAL A 15 -20.39 -24.65 11.82
N THR A 16 -20.65 -23.47 11.23
CA THR A 16 -21.54 -23.35 10.06
C THR A 16 -20.95 -23.97 8.79
N CYS A 17 -19.61 -24.04 8.68
CA CYS A 17 -18.94 -24.73 7.58
C CYS A 17 -18.94 -26.27 7.70
N ILE A 18 -19.11 -26.82 8.92
CA ILE A 18 -19.03 -28.26 9.19
C ILE A 18 -20.40 -28.95 9.15
N THR A 19 -21.51 -28.21 9.27
CA THR A 19 -22.84 -28.82 9.10
C THR A 19 -23.06 -29.10 7.60
N PRO A 20 -23.11 -30.38 7.18
CA PRO A 20 -23.48 -30.72 5.81
C PRO A 20 -25.01 -30.52 5.70
N ASN A 21 -25.44 -29.28 5.54
CA ASN A 21 -26.76 -29.07 4.98
C ASN A 21 -26.71 -29.60 3.56
N PRO A 22 -27.51 -30.61 3.19
CA PRO A 22 -27.69 -30.95 1.81
C PRO A 22 -28.42 -29.76 1.14
N LEU A 23 -27.66 -28.75 0.74
CA LEU A 23 -28.11 -27.81 -0.25
C LEU A 23 -28.48 -28.68 -1.45
N LYS A 24 -29.78 -29.02 -1.57
CA LYS A 24 -30.33 -29.57 -2.79
C LYS A 24 -29.95 -28.57 -3.86
N ALA A 25 -28.92 -28.91 -4.63
CA ALA A 25 -28.50 -28.14 -5.79
C ALA A 25 -29.72 -28.07 -6.70
N GLN A 26 -30.46 -26.98 -6.62
CA GLN A 26 -31.52 -26.64 -7.53
C GLN A 26 -30.94 -26.74 -8.93
N GLY A 27 -31.67 -27.39 -9.81
CA GLY A 27 -31.30 -27.90 -11.10
C GLY A 27 -30.29 -27.07 -11.87
N LYS A 28 -29.41 -27.75 -12.57
CA LYS A 28 -28.37 -27.22 -13.44
C LYS A 28 -28.95 -26.14 -14.36
N GLY A 29 -28.87 -24.88 -13.90
CA GLY A 29 -29.16 -23.76 -14.78
C GLY A 29 -28.16 -23.76 -15.97
N PRO A 30 -28.49 -23.16 -17.10
CA PRO A 30 -27.60 -23.08 -18.25
C PRO A 30 -26.29 -22.43 -17.83
N LEU A 31 -25.19 -22.94 -18.37
CA LEU A 31 -23.87 -22.31 -18.17
C LEU A 31 -23.86 -20.96 -18.90
N ASN A 32 -23.59 -19.91 -18.18
CA ASN A 32 -23.35 -18.60 -18.76
C ASN A 32 -21.98 -18.58 -19.44
N LEU A 33 -21.85 -17.93 -20.57
CA LEU A 33 -20.58 -17.80 -21.30
C LEU A 33 -19.87 -19.15 -21.50
N PRO A 34 -20.47 -20.17 -22.13
CA PRO A 34 -19.92 -21.54 -22.15
C PRO A 34 -18.60 -21.65 -22.92
N LEU A 35 -18.36 -20.76 -23.90
CA LEU A 35 -17.16 -20.75 -24.75
C LEU A 35 -16.08 -19.81 -24.20
N TYR A 36 -16.37 -18.96 -23.23
CA TYR A 36 -15.46 -17.96 -22.68
C TYR A 36 -14.10 -18.55 -22.29
N ASP A 37 -14.11 -19.66 -21.57
CA ASP A 37 -12.89 -20.30 -21.09
C ASP A 37 -12.04 -20.92 -22.22
N ASN A 38 -12.54 -20.99 -23.46
CA ASN A 38 -11.82 -21.53 -24.61
C ASN A 38 -11.13 -20.46 -25.46
N GLU A 39 -11.53 -19.20 -25.29
CA GLU A 39 -10.93 -18.08 -26.00
C GLU A 39 -9.52 -17.79 -25.48
N PRO A 40 -8.57 -17.45 -26.37
CA PRO A 40 -7.18 -17.23 -25.98
C PRO A 40 -6.96 -15.89 -25.28
N TYR A 41 -7.79 -14.87 -25.54
CA TYR A 41 -7.63 -13.51 -25.00
C TYR A 41 -8.93 -13.00 -24.40
N HIS A 42 -8.80 -12.29 -23.28
CA HIS A 42 -9.90 -11.54 -22.69
C HIS A 42 -9.41 -10.15 -22.33
N TYR A 43 -10.29 -9.20 -22.50
CA TYR A 43 -10.03 -7.80 -22.15
C TYR A 43 -11.13 -7.32 -21.21
N GLY A 44 -10.77 -6.38 -20.39
CA GLY A 44 -11.71 -5.81 -19.46
C GLY A 44 -11.15 -4.60 -18.75
N PHE A 45 -11.83 -4.19 -17.70
CA PHE A 45 -11.37 -3.12 -16.84
C PHE A 45 -11.42 -3.54 -15.38
N ILE A 46 -10.63 -2.87 -14.57
CA ILE A 46 -10.55 -3.10 -13.13
C ILE A 46 -10.88 -1.82 -12.39
N LEU A 47 -11.68 -1.96 -11.34
CA LEU A 47 -11.92 -0.93 -10.33
C LEU A 47 -11.51 -1.51 -8.99
N GLY A 48 -10.66 -0.80 -8.28
CA GLY A 48 -10.12 -1.26 -7.00
C GLY A 48 -10.20 -0.19 -5.91
N TYR A 49 -10.53 -0.64 -4.72
CA TYR A 49 -10.29 0.09 -3.49
C TYR A 49 -8.95 -0.37 -2.93
N ASN A 50 -8.06 0.57 -2.66
CA ASN A 50 -6.75 0.25 -2.12
C ASN A 50 -6.49 0.91 -0.77
N GLN A 51 -5.62 0.29 0.01
CA GLN A 51 -5.08 0.83 1.24
C GLN A 51 -3.56 0.81 1.15
N MET A 52 -2.96 1.98 1.22
CA MET A 52 -1.52 2.16 1.11
C MET A 52 -0.90 2.46 2.47
N LEU A 53 0.25 1.85 2.73
CA LEU A 53 1.07 2.15 3.90
C LEU A 53 2.55 1.93 3.58
N PHE A 54 3.41 2.45 4.43
CA PHE A 54 4.83 2.10 4.42
C PHE A 54 5.11 0.92 5.36
N SER A 55 6.01 0.03 4.96
CA SER A 55 6.70 -0.90 5.84
C SER A 55 8.07 -0.31 6.14
N ILE A 56 8.38 -0.16 7.40
CA ILE A 56 9.58 0.53 7.89
C ILE A 56 10.46 -0.48 8.63
N ASP A 57 11.70 -0.61 8.19
CA ASP A 57 12.74 -1.33 8.92
C ASP A 57 13.58 -0.28 9.66
N TYR A 58 13.55 -0.29 10.99
CA TYR A 58 14.20 0.72 11.83
C TYR A 58 15.68 0.44 12.01
N VAL A 59 16.48 1.51 12.13
CA VAL A 59 17.87 1.43 12.60
C VAL A 59 17.88 0.97 14.06
N ASP A 60 18.85 0.13 14.41
CA ASP A 60 19.05 -0.25 15.81
C ASP A 60 19.31 1.01 16.65
N ASP A 61 18.68 1.08 17.82
CA ASP A 61 18.80 2.20 18.76
C ASP A 61 18.43 3.61 18.24
N PHE A 62 17.61 3.71 17.16
CA PHE A 62 17.21 5.01 16.59
C PHE A 62 16.63 5.99 17.65
N LYS A 63 16.08 5.49 18.76
CA LYS A 63 15.52 6.29 19.85
C LYS A 63 16.58 7.02 20.66
N ASN A 64 17.83 6.55 20.64
CA ASN A 64 18.94 7.11 21.39
C ASN A 64 19.78 8.07 20.53
N ILE A 65 19.47 8.18 19.23
CA ILE A 65 20.18 9.10 18.34
C ILE A 65 19.68 10.52 18.62
N ILE A 66 20.61 11.38 19.05
CA ILE A 66 20.34 12.82 19.26
C ILE A 66 20.64 13.54 17.95
N HIS A 67 19.71 14.32 17.50
CA HIS A 67 19.79 15.13 16.29
C HIS A 67 19.87 16.61 16.64
N ASN A 68 20.78 17.31 15.96
CA ASN A 68 20.89 18.77 16.07
C ASN A 68 20.17 19.44 14.90
N PRO A 69 19.24 20.38 15.16
CA PRO A 69 18.52 21.08 14.10
C PRO A 69 19.40 21.82 13.10
N SER A 70 20.58 22.26 13.50
CA SER A 70 21.51 22.99 12.63
C SER A 70 22.19 22.11 11.56
N GLU A 71 22.20 20.80 11.77
CA GLU A 71 22.78 19.81 10.82
C GLU A 71 21.78 19.34 9.76
N LEU A 72 20.51 19.76 9.90
CA LEU A 72 19.46 19.38 8.99
C LEU A 72 19.46 20.26 7.72
N PRO A 73 19.04 19.70 6.57
CA PRO A 73 18.82 20.50 5.38
C PRO A 73 17.84 21.65 5.63
N SER A 74 18.08 22.81 5.07
CA SER A 74 17.26 24.04 5.26
C SER A 74 15.77 23.87 4.90
N ASN A 75 15.43 22.84 4.15
CA ASN A 75 14.07 22.49 3.76
C ASN A 75 13.50 21.29 4.56
N ASP A 76 14.19 20.86 5.63
CA ASP A 76 13.61 19.89 6.57
C ASP A 76 12.45 20.52 7.33
N ILE A 77 11.46 19.70 7.70
CA ILE A 77 10.28 20.14 8.44
C ILE A 77 10.62 20.72 9.80
N LEU A 78 11.80 20.39 10.34
CA LEU A 78 12.29 20.90 11.63
C LEU A 78 13.34 22.00 11.51
N ALA A 79 13.92 22.20 10.33
CA ALA A 79 14.98 23.19 10.14
C ALA A 79 14.48 24.65 10.11
N GLY A 80 13.19 24.92 9.97
CA GLY A 80 12.80 26.25 9.54
C GLY A 80 11.56 26.89 10.10
N THR A 81 10.83 26.33 11.04
CA THR A 81 9.57 26.97 11.42
C THR A 81 9.21 26.80 12.89
N ASP A 82 8.76 27.91 13.42
CA ASP A 82 8.13 28.08 14.73
C ASP A 82 9.07 27.98 15.92
N GLY A 83 9.57 29.12 16.31
CA GLY A 83 10.32 29.54 17.48
C GLY A 83 10.50 28.64 18.71
N ASN A 84 9.92 27.46 18.72
CA ASN A 84 9.97 26.54 19.84
C ASN A 84 10.89 25.31 19.63
N PHE A 85 11.46 25.12 18.45
CA PHE A 85 12.34 23.96 18.16
C PHE A 85 13.72 24.31 17.61
N THR A 86 13.98 25.56 17.25
CA THR A 86 15.16 25.98 16.49
C THR A 86 16.49 25.96 17.24
N SER A 87 16.51 25.67 18.54
CA SER A 87 17.73 25.72 19.34
C SER A 87 17.97 24.51 20.26
N SER A 88 17.14 23.50 20.18
CA SER A 88 17.24 22.36 21.09
C SER A 88 17.48 21.08 20.34
N ASP A 89 18.38 20.27 20.86
CA ASP A 89 18.57 18.90 20.37
C ASP A 89 17.30 18.10 20.57
N PHE A 90 17.07 17.11 19.69
CA PHE A 90 15.87 16.27 19.77
C PHE A 90 16.22 14.82 19.43
N ARG A 91 15.34 13.92 19.83
CA ARG A 91 15.40 12.50 19.48
C ARG A 91 14.07 12.01 18.96
N VAL A 92 14.10 11.01 18.07
CA VAL A 92 12.91 10.34 17.55
C VAL A 92 12.46 9.27 18.55
N ASN A 93 11.27 9.40 19.11
CA ASN A 93 10.72 8.43 20.05
C ASN A 93 9.98 7.28 19.36
N SER A 94 9.13 7.60 18.37
CA SER A 94 8.42 6.58 17.59
C SER A 94 8.12 7.05 16.17
N ILE A 95 8.00 6.09 15.27
CA ILE A 95 7.60 6.30 13.88
C ILE A 95 6.48 5.31 13.57
N SER A 96 5.31 5.80 13.23
CA SER A 96 4.11 4.98 13.03
C SER A 96 3.54 5.19 11.64
N PRO A 97 3.59 4.18 10.75
CA PRO A 97 2.92 4.25 9.45
C PRO A 97 1.42 4.05 9.62
N HIS A 98 0.62 4.84 8.91
CA HIS A 98 -0.83 4.75 8.92
C HIS A 98 -1.35 4.29 7.56
N MET A 99 -2.36 3.42 7.59
CA MET A 99 -3.11 3.03 6.40
C MET A 99 -3.96 4.19 5.93
N THR A 100 -3.87 4.49 4.65
CA THR A 100 -4.72 5.50 4.00
C THR A 100 -5.46 4.87 2.84
N HIS A 101 -6.63 5.42 2.57
CA HIS A 101 -7.55 4.92 1.55
C HIS A 101 -7.23 5.51 0.19
N GLY A 102 -7.46 4.72 -0.84
CA GLY A 102 -7.26 5.13 -2.21
C GLY A 102 -8.09 4.28 -3.18
N PHE A 103 -7.92 4.53 -4.45
CA PHE A 103 -8.60 3.77 -5.50
C PHE A 103 -7.68 3.48 -6.68
N THR A 104 -8.01 2.44 -7.41
CA THR A 104 -7.27 1.99 -8.59
C THR A 104 -8.23 1.81 -9.75
N VAL A 105 -7.85 2.27 -10.93
CA VAL A 105 -8.56 2.03 -12.17
C VAL A 105 -7.57 1.55 -13.22
N GLY A 106 -7.97 0.60 -14.06
CA GLY A 106 -7.07 0.07 -15.07
C GLY A 106 -7.75 -0.80 -16.11
N ILE A 107 -6.95 -1.29 -17.03
CA ILE A 107 -7.36 -2.17 -18.12
C ILE A 107 -6.77 -3.55 -17.83
N VAL A 108 -7.58 -4.57 -17.98
CA VAL A 108 -7.18 -5.97 -17.83
C VAL A 108 -6.93 -6.54 -19.21
N GLY A 109 -5.73 -7.04 -19.45
CA GLY A 109 -5.42 -7.94 -20.56
C GLY A 109 -5.12 -9.32 -19.99
N ASN A 110 -5.85 -10.33 -20.44
CA ASN A 110 -5.72 -11.70 -19.97
C ASN A 110 -5.44 -12.62 -21.14
N LEU A 111 -4.31 -13.34 -21.09
CA LEU A 111 -3.87 -14.30 -22.08
C LEU A 111 -3.92 -15.71 -21.47
N ARG A 112 -4.67 -16.59 -22.05
CA ARG A 112 -4.72 -17.99 -21.64
C ARG A 112 -3.44 -18.72 -22.06
N LEU A 113 -2.67 -19.20 -21.09
CA LEU A 113 -1.47 -20.01 -21.32
C LEU A 113 -1.78 -21.50 -21.35
N ALA A 114 -2.68 -21.95 -20.47
CA ALA A 114 -3.06 -23.35 -20.36
C ALA A 114 -4.49 -23.47 -19.81
N LYS A 115 -4.98 -24.69 -19.65
CA LYS A 115 -6.35 -24.96 -19.17
C LYS A 115 -6.73 -24.25 -17.88
N TYR A 116 -5.75 -24.07 -16.97
CA TYR A 116 -5.94 -23.50 -15.64
C TYR A 116 -5.04 -22.31 -15.36
N PHE A 117 -4.20 -21.89 -16.32
CA PHE A 117 -3.22 -20.84 -16.16
C PHE A 117 -3.45 -19.74 -17.17
N ASP A 118 -3.59 -18.54 -16.66
CA ASP A 118 -3.70 -17.31 -17.44
C ASP A 118 -2.57 -16.35 -17.07
N LEU A 119 -2.03 -15.63 -18.06
CA LEU A 119 -1.11 -14.51 -17.85
C LEU A 119 -1.91 -13.22 -17.94
N ARG A 120 -1.84 -12.39 -16.91
CA ARG A 120 -2.55 -11.12 -16.82
C ARG A 120 -1.57 -9.96 -16.80
N LEU A 121 -1.82 -8.97 -17.62
CA LEU A 121 -1.18 -7.66 -17.59
C LEU A 121 -2.27 -6.61 -17.32
N ILE A 122 -2.09 -5.78 -16.30
CA ILE A 122 -3.13 -4.84 -15.85
C ILE A 122 -2.55 -3.43 -15.72
N PRO A 123 -2.25 -2.72 -16.83
CA PRO A 123 -1.88 -1.32 -16.74
C PRO A 123 -2.95 -0.54 -15.97
N SER A 124 -2.54 0.15 -14.90
CA SER A 124 -3.47 0.80 -14.01
C SER A 124 -2.92 2.09 -13.40
N LEU A 125 -3.85 2.95 -12.98
CA LEU A 125 -3.59 4.15 -12.21
C LEU A 125 -4.12 3.94 -10.80
N SER A 126 -3.24 4.06 -9.82
CA SER A 126 -3.57 3.98 -8.40
C SER A 126 -3.37 5.34 -7.75
N PHE A 127 -4.42 5.81 -7.10
CA PHE A 127 -4.42 7.07 -6.37
C PHE A 127 -4.53 6.77 -4.88
N GLY A 128 -3.75 7.48 -4.07
CA GLY A 128 -3.81 7.32 -2.63
C GLY A 128 -2.80 8.21 -1.93
N GLU A 129 -2.76 8.08 -0.63
CA GLU A 129 -1.83 8.78 0.24
C GLU A 129 -1.08 7.75 1.08
N ARG A 130 0.06 8.14 1.60
CA ARG A 130 0.82 7.37 2.59
C ARG A 130 1.16 8.31 3.73
N LYS A 131 0.75 7.95 4.94
CA LYS A 131 0.89 8.81 6.11
C LYS A 131 1.82 8.14 7.12
N ILE A 132 2.74 8.94 7.65
CA ILE A 132 3.62 8.56 8.75
C ILE A 132 3.47 9.61 9.86
N SER A 133 3.31 9.14 11.09
CA SER A 133 3.38 9.99 12.28
C SER A 133 4.71 9.77 12.99
N TYR A 134 5.37 10.84 13.33
CA TYR A 134 6.63 10.86 14.07
C TYR A 134 6.40 11.50 15.42
N ASP A 135 6.73 10.78 16.49
CA ASP A 135 6.78 11.33 17.83
C ASP A 135 8.24 11.68 18.15
N ILE A 136 8.50 12.95 18.39
CA ILE A 136 9.82 13.48 18.73
C ILE A 136 9.81 14.04 20.14
N ILE A 137 10.95 13.89 20.82
CA ILE A 137 11.22 14.49 22.12
C ILE A 137 12.25 15.58 21.91
N SER A 138 11.89 16.81 22.18
CA SER A 138 12.80 17.96 22.21
C SER A 138 13.44 18.09 23.59
N LEU A 139 14.76 18.20 23.60
CA LEU A 139 15.56 18.35 24.81
C LEU A 139 15.82 19.85 25.03
N GLN A 140 15.02 20.50 25.86
CA GLN A 140 15.16 21.93 26.18
C GLN A 140 15.77 22.12 27.57
N LYS A 141 16.57 23.18 27.72
CA LYS A 141 17.02 23.58 29.04
C LYS A 141 16.04 24.55 29.66
N GLY A 142 15.53 24.20 30.82
CA GLY A 142 14.69 25.08 31.64
C GLY A 142 15.43 26.27 32.21
N PRO A 143 14.71 27.24 32.83
CA PRO A 143 15.28 28.46 33.38
C PRO A 143 16.33 28.23 34.47
N GLU A 144 16.26 27.10 35.18
CA GLU A 144 17.18 26.70 36.25
C GLU A 144 18.27 25.71 35.78
N GLY A 145 18.36 25.46 34.43
CA GLY A 145 19.35 24.56 33.83
C GLY A 145 18.95 23.09 33.85
N GLU A 146 17.75 22.77 34.27
CA GLU A 146 17.17 21.43 34.21
C GLU A 146 16.85 21.03 32.76
N ASP A 147 16.98 19.73 32.43
CA ASP A 147 16.60 19.21 31.13
C ASP A 147 15.08 18.94 31.09
N ILE A 148 14.37 19.66 30.21
CA ILE A 148 12.93 19.52 30.01
C ILE A 148 12.72 18.74 28.69
N GLU A 149 12.00 17.62 28.77
CA GLU A 149 11.60 16.83 27.60
C GLU A 149 10.19 17.25 27.17
N ILE A 150 10.07 17.71 25.92
CA ILE A 150 8.77 18.07 25.32
C ILE A 150 8.46 17.10 24.18
N LEU A 151 7.36 16.36 24.34
CA LEU A 151 6.86 15.45 23.30
C LEU A 151 6.05 16.22 22.25
N LYS A 152 6.36 16.04 20.96
CA LYS A 152 5.61 16.58 19.83
C LYS A 152 5.39 15.52 18.77
N THR A 153 4.17 15.45 18.24
CA THR A 153 3.84 14.56 17.13
C THR A 153 3.78 15.35 15.82
N ILE A 154 4.52 14.88 14.81
CA ILE A 154 4.55 15.44 13.46
C ILE A 154 3.95 14.42 12.50
N ASN A 155 2.98 14.87 11.70
CA ASN A 155 2.34 14.06 10.68
C ASN A 155 2.89 14.42 9.30
N SER A 156 3.43 13.45 8.59
CA SER A 156 3.87 13.58 7.20
C SER A 156 2.93 12.80 6.29
N THR A 157 2.30 13.49 5.35
CA THR A 157 1.43 12.88 4.34
C THR A 157 2.11 12.96 2.97
N THR A 158 2.29 11.84 2.32
CA THR A 158 2.83 11.73 0.97
C THR A 158 1.71 11.33 0.02
N HIS A 159 1.22 12.29 -0.77
CA HIS A 159 0.29 12.00 -1.87
C HIS A 159 1.02 11.19 -2.94
N SER A 160 0.36 10.19 -3.48
CA SER A 160 0.94 9.29 -4.47
C SER A 160 -0.04 9.01 -5.58
N THR A 161 0.47 9.11 -6.79
CA THR A 161 -0.23 8.68 -8.00
C THR A 161 0.68 7.71 -8.71
N PHE A 162 0.37 6.43 -8.63
CA PHE A 162 1.15 5.38 -9.27
C PHE A 162 0.59 5.03 -10.64
N ILE A 163 1.50 4.96 -11.62
CA ILE A 163 1.28 4.17 -12.83
C ILE A 163 1.83 2.79 -12.52
N GLU A 164 0.99 1.76 -12.62
CA GLU A 164 1.32 0.39 -12.28
C GLU A 164 1.23 -0.51 -13.51
N PHE A 165 2.18 -1.45 -13.61
CA PHE A 165 2.23 -2.48 -14.66
C PHE A 165 2.38 -3.86 -14.01
N PRO A 166 1.33 -4.39 -13.36
CA PRO A 166 1.38 -5.72 -12.78
C PRO A 166 1.34 -6.79 -13.88
N LEU A 167 2.32 -7.69 -13.82
CA LEU A 167 2.36 -8.91 -14.62
C LEU A 167 2.15 -10.09 -13.67
N GLN A 168 1.04 -10.81 -13.84
CA GLN A 168 0.55 -11.81 -12.92
C GLN A 168 0.27 -13.13 -13.62
N ILE A 169 0.58 -14.23 -12.95
CA ILE A 169 0.09 -15.57 -13.31
C ILE A 169 -1.16 -15.82 -12.46
N LYS A 170 -2.28 -16.10 -13.12
CA LYS A 170 -3.54 -16.48 -12.50
C LYS A 170 -3.72 -17.98 -12.65
N TYR A 171 -3.79 -18.69 -11.52
CA TYR A 171 -4.18 -20.10 -11.49
C TYR A 171 -5.64 -20.19 -11.11
N ARG A 172 -6.46 -20.72 -12.02
CA ARG A 172 -7.91 -20.82 -11.87
C ARG A 172 -8.32 -22.27 -11.62
N SER A 173 -9.24 -22.46 -10.66
CA SER A 173 -9.86 -23.76 -10.41
C SER A 173 -10.75 -24.18 -11.57
N LYS A 174 -11.14 -25.45 -11.60
CA LYS A 174 -12.23 -25.90 -12.44
C LYS A 174 -13.49 -25.09 -12.11
N ARG A 175 -14.18 -24.62 -13.17
CA ARG A 175 -15.44 -23.90 -13.04
C ARG A 175 -16.49 -24.81 -12.38
N PHE A 176 -17.12 -24.26 -11.35
CA PHE A 176 -18.26 -24.86 -10.66
C PHE A 176 -19.49 -24.02 -10.98
N TYR A 177 -20.38 -24.53 -11.83
CA TYR A 177 -21.49 -23.77 -12.42
C TYR A 177 -21.00 -22.45 -13.05
N ASN A 178 -21.48 -21.33 -12.53
CA ASN A 178 -21.15 -20.00 -13.02
C ASN A 178 -20.14 -19.28 -12.13
N SER A 179 -19.27 -20.03 -11.44
CA SER A 179 -18.20 -19.45 -10.62
C SER A 179 -16.93 -20.29 -10.67
N ALA A 180 -15.79 -19.63 -10.48
CA ALA A 180 -14.48 -20.28 -10.34
C ALA A 180 -13.65 -19.51 -9.31
N ALA A 181 -12.94 -20.22 -8.45
CA ALA A 181 -11.96 -19.61 -7.54
C ALA A 181 -10.61 -19.52 -8.27
N TYR A 182 -9.80 -18.53 -7.89
CA TYR A 182 -8.46 -18.40 -8.42
C TYR A 182 -7.48 -17.80 -7.42
N VAL A 183 -6.21 -18.01 -7.68
CA VAL A 183 -5.12 -17.35 -7.00
C VAL A 183 -4.23 -16.65 -8.02
N ILE A 184 -3.60 -15.57 -7.62
CA ILE A 184 -2.66 -14.82 -8.44
C ILE A 184 -1.33 -14.68 -7.72
N ALA A 185 -0.27 -14.68 -8.50
CA ALA A 185 1.06 -14.29 -8.05
C ALA A 185 1.78 -13.58 -9.19
N GLY A 186 2.60 -12.58 -8.88
CA GLY A 186 3.30 -11.84 -9.91
C GLY A 186 4.18 -10.73 -9.37
N ALA A 187 4.63 -9.89 -10.30
CA ALA A 187 5.41 -8.71 -10.03
C ALA A 187 4.71 -7.47 -10.59
N ASN A 188 4.87 -6.36 -9.91
CA ASN A 188 4.30 -5.08 -10.31
C ASN A 188 5.39 -4.01 -10.36
N TYR A 189 5.57 -3.42 -11.53
CA TYR A 189 6.42 -2.25 -11.69
C TYR A 189 5.58 -0.98 -11.48
N LYS A 190 6.01 -0.13 -10.56
CA LYS A 190 5.29 1.08 -10.12
C LYS A 190 6.11 2.32 -10.37
N ILE A 191 5.47 3.36 -10.91
CA ILE A 191 6.07 4.67 -11.13
C ILE A 191 5.24 5.71 -10.38
N ASP A 192 5.83 6.36 -9.38
CA ASP A 192 5.19 7.46 -8.64
C ASP A 192 5.30 8.78 -9.43
N MET A 193 4.18 9.25 -9.95
CA MET A 193 4.09 10.51 -10.70
C MET A 193 4.12 11.75 -9.80
N ALA A 194 3.63 11.62 -8.56
CA ALA A 194 3.60 12.72 -7.60
C ALA A 194 5.01 13.11 -7.12
N SER A 195 5.96 12.18 -7.15
CA SER A 195 7.37 12.43 -6.80
C SER A 195 8.05 13.46 -7.71
N LYS A 196 7.64 13.56 -8.99
CA LYS A 196 8.19 14.55 -9.95
C LYS A 196 7.75 15.99 -9.65
N LYS A 197 6.49 16.19 -9.30
CA LYS A 197 5.92 17.52 -9.07
C LYS A 197 6.64 18.27 -7.95
N LYS A 198 7.04 17.55 -6.90
CA LYS A 198 7.81 18.11 -5.78
C LYS A 198 9.20 18.62 -6.16
N ASN A 199 9.83 18.05 -7.19
CA ASN A 199 11.16 18.48 -7.64
C ASN A 199 11.11 19.73 -8.53
N TYR A 200 10.03 19.94 -9.28
CA TYR A 200 9.85 21.15 -10.11
C TYR A 200 9.52 22.38 -9.27
N ASP A 201 8.65 22.22 -8.26
CA ASP A 201 8.29 23.32 -7.36
C ASP A 201 9.50 23.84 -6.55
N ASN A 202 10.51 22.98 -6.30
CA ASN A 202 11.74 23.38 -5.60
C ASN A 202 12.77 24.06 -6.50
N ALA A 203 12.70 23.89 -7.83
CA ALA A 203 13.64 24.49 -8.78
C ALA A 203 13.26 25.93 -9.15
N SER A 204 11.98 26.30 -9.00
CA SER A 204 11.45 27.59 -9.44
C SER A 204 11.55 28.71 -8.39
N ASN A 205 11.46 28.38 -7.09
CA ASN A 205 11.57 29.33 -5.98
C ASN A 205 12.09 28.62 -4.70
N PRO A 206 13.37 28.78 -4.34
CA PRO A 206 13.93 28.18 -3.12
C PRO A 206 13.27 28.66 -1.83
N SER A 207 12.64 29.84 -1.83
CA SER A 207 11.97 30.43 -0.67
C SER A 207 10.55 29.93 -0.43
N GLU A 208 9.95 29.19 -1.36
CA GLU A 208 8.61 28.60 -1.22
C GLU A 208 8.62 27.07 -1.07
N SER A 209 9.80 26.46 -0.88
CA SER A 209 9.88 25.01 -0.68
C SER A 209 9.14 24.61 0.60
N LYS A 210 8.00 23.94 0.45
CA LYS A 210 7.27 23.38 1.58
C LYS A 210 8.17 22.43 2.36
N PRO A 211 8.19 22.53 3.71
CA PRO A 211 9.00 21.67 4.56
C PRO A 211 8.73 20.19 4.22
N LYS A 212 9.79 19.40 4.08
CA LYS A 212 9.72 17.98 3.75
C LYS A 212 10.18 17.14 4.93
N ALA A 213 9.41 16.13 5.24
CA ALA A 213 9.81 15.13 6.22
C ALA A 213 10.50 13.93 5.56
N LEU A 214 10.19 13.62 4.30
CA LEU A 214 10.65 12.42 3.62
C LEU A 214 10.70 12.63 2.11
N ASN A 215 11.83 12.22 1.50
CA ASN A 215 11.98 12.08 0.06
C ASN A 215 11.83 10.63 -0.37
N VAL A 216 10.98 10.38 -1.38
CA VAL A 216 10.69 9.03 -1.88
C VAL A 216 11.20 8.88 -3.31
N LYS A 217 11.79 7.71 -3.61
CA LYS A 217 12.19 7.33 -4.97
C LYS A 217 10.94 7.14 -5.83
N ARG A 218 11.10 7.43 -7.13
CA ARG A 218 10.00 7.40 -8.09
C ARG A 218 9.58 6.00 -8.52
N GLN A 219 10.52 5.08 -8.59
CA GLN A 219 10.34 3.74 -9.14
C GLN A 219 10.36 2.72 -8.00
N ASP A 220 9.48 1.73 -8.11
CA ASP A 220 9.41 0.60 -7.20
C ASP A 220 9.06 -0.67 -7.97
N ILE A 221 9.55 -1.80 -7.50
CA ILE A 221 9.17 -3.13 -7.96
C ILE A 221 8.57 -3.84 -6.75
N ALA A 222 7.38 -4.38 -6.92
CA ALA A 222 6.67 -5.07 -5.86
C ALA A 222 6.34 -6.52 -6.26
N ALA A 223 6.38 -7.42 -5.30
CA ALA A 223 5.79 -8.75 -5.43
C ALA A 223 4.30 -8.67 -5.09
N GLU A 224 3.47 -9.38 -5.84
CA GLU A 224 2.03 -9.45 -5.64
C GLU A 224 1.56 -10.87 -5.41
N ILE A 225 0.64 -11.02 -4.46
CA ILE A 225 -0.10 -12.27 -4.24
C ILE A 225 -1.55 -11.93 -3.92
N GLY A 226 -2.47 -12.76 -4.39
CA GLY A 226 -3.88 -12.55 -4.15
C GLY A 226 -4.73 -13.77 -4.44
N ALA A 227 -5.99 -13.65 -4.12
CA ALA A 227 -7.00 -14.66 -4.40
C ALA A 227 -8.33 -14.00 -4.74
N GLY A 228 -9.16 -14.69 -5.49
CA GLY A 228 -10.44 -14.16 -5.90
C GLY A 228 -11.40 -15.21 -6.43
N PHE A 229 -12.55 -14.72 -6.83
CA PHE A 229 -13.60 -15.49 -7.45
C PHE A 229 -14.04 -14.83 -8.75
N ASP A 230 -14.17 -15.62 -9.79
CA ASP A 230 -14.81 -15.25 -11.06
C ASP A 230 -16.27 -15.69 -11.04
N PHE A 231 -17.17 -14.79 -11.36
CA PHE A 231 -18.60 -15.03 -11.54
C PHE A 231 -18.98 -14.79 -12.99
N TYR A 232 -19.49 -15.80 -13.66
CA TYR A 232 -19.91 -15.73 -15.04
C TYR A 232 -21.37 -15.32 -15.11
N THR A 233 -21.62 -14.07 -15.49
CA THR A 233 -22.97 -13.58 -15.74
C THR A 233 -23.43 -13.92 -17.17
N GLY A 234 -24.63 -13.50 -17.56
CA GLY A 234 -25.10 -13.73 -18.94
C GLY A 234 -24.32 -12.92 -20.01
N TYR A 235 -23.64 -11.83 -19.61
CA TYR A 235 -23.03 -10.88 -20.55
C TYR A 235 -21.55 -10.66 -20.34
N PHE A 236 -21.02 -10.84 -19.12
CA PHE A 236 -19.63 -10.58 -18.77
C PHE A 236 -19.19 -11.45 -17.59
N LYS A 237 -17.91 -11.57 -17.40
CA LYS A 237 -17.30 -12.20 -16.22
C LYS A 237 -16.95 -11.13 -15.20
N LEU A 238 -17.50 -11.26 -13.98
CA LEU A 238 -17.17 -10.42 -12.83
C LEU A 238 -16.15 -11.15 -11.97
N GLY A 239 -14.97 -10.57 -11.82
CA GLY A 239 -13.98 -11.04 -10.85
C GLY A 239 -14.01 -10.19 -9.59
N VAL A 240 -13.97 -10.82 -8.43
CA VAL A 240 -13.79 -10.17 -7.12
C VAL A 240 -12.49 -10.68 -6.55
N GLU A 241 -11.54 -9.80 -6.28
CA GLU A 241 -10.17 -10.13 -5.95
C GLU A 241 -9.66 -9.34 -4.76
N ILE A 242 -8.99 -10.01 -3.84
CA ILE A 242 -8.20 -9.40 -2.77
C ILE A 242 -6.74 -9.69 -3.05
N LYS A 243 -5.90 -8.66 -3.11
CA LYS A 243 -4.45 -8.81 -3.30
C LYS A 243 -3.65 -7.96 -2.34
N MET A 244 -2.44 -8.42 -2.07
CA MET A 244 -1.40 -7.69 -1.37
C MET A 244 -0.22 -7.49 -2.32
N SER A 245 0.30 -6.27 -2.35
CA SER A 245 1.51 -5.87 -3.08
C SER A 245 2.55 -5.40 -2.07
N TYR A 246 3.75 -5.96 -2.12
CA TYR A 246 4.86 -5.64 -1.23
C TYR A 246 6.08 -5.19 -2.02
N GLY A 247 6.52 -3.94 -1.80
CA GLY A 247 7.69 -3.35 -2.44
C GLY A 247 8.97 -4.09 -2.06
N LEU A 248 9.77 -4.41 -3.04
CA LEU A 248 11.05 -5.11 -2.87
C LEU A 248 12.22 -4.14 -2.74
N LEU A 249 12.05 -2.92 -3.27
CA LEU A 249 13.09 -1.91 -3.25
C LEU A 249 12.93 -0.98 -2.04
N ASP A 250 14.06 -0.49 -1.54
CA ASP A 250 14.05 0.66 -0.64
C ASP A 250 13.66 1.91 -1.42
N VAL A 251 12.53 2.50 -1.05
CA VAL A 251 12.00 3.71 -1.70
C VAL A 251 12.40 4.99 -1.00
N ALA A 252 13.12 4.94 0.13
CA ALA A 252 13.67 6.11 0.76
C ALA A 252 14.84 6.69 -0.04
N LYS A 253 14.95 8.02 -0.07
CA LYS A 253 16.19 8.70 -0.39
C LYS A 253 16.86 9.09 0.91
N HIS A 254 18.04 8.55 1.15
CA HIS A 254 18.86 8.85 2.34
C HIS A 254 19.58 10.20 2.16
N ASP A 255 18.80 11.29 2.17
CA ASP A 255 19.27 12.67 1.90
C ASP A 255 19.54 13.45 3.21
N ASN A 256 20.00 12.81 4.28
CA ASN A 256 20.27 13.40 5.60
C ASN A 256 19.08 14.17 6.24
N TYR A 257 17.86 13.93 5.78
CA TYR A 257 16.69 14.40 6.51
C TYR A 257 16.61 13.64 7.84
N MET A 258 16.16 14.31 8.88
CA MET A 258 16.06 13.75 10.22
C MET A 258 15.42 12.36 10.25
N PHE A 259 14.30 12.22 9.57
CA PHE A 259 13.55 10.96 9.62
C PHE A 259 14.18 9.84 8.78
N THR A 260 14.96 10.18 7.75
CA THR A 260 15.65 9.18 6.93
C THR A 260 16.79 8.49 7.67
N ASN A 261 17.34 9.13 8.71
CA ASN A 261 18.39 8.55 9.53
C ASN A 261 17.86 7.57 10.60
N SER A 262 16.55 7.51 10.78
CA SER A 262 15.90 6.65 11.79
C SER A 262 15.46 5.29 11.25
N PHE A 263 15.58 5.04 9.95
CA PHE A 263 15.22 3.76 9.34
C PHE A 263 16.22 3.35 8.24
N ASP A 264 16.47 2.05 8.17
CA ASP A 264 17.36 1.45 7.17
C ASP A 264 16.65 1.27 5.82
N ASN A 265 15.42 0.79 5.84
CA ASN A 265 14.65 0.53 4.64
C ASN A 265 13.21 1.02 4.79
N LEU A 266 12.71 1.60 3.71
CA LEU A 266 11.33 2.01 3.56
C LEU A 266 10.73 1.32 2.33
N ARG A 267 9.68 0.51 2.53
CA ARG A 267 9.05 -0.23 1.44
C ARG A 267 7.58 0.11 1.34
N ASN A 268 7.05 0.07 0.11
CA ASN A 268 5.62 0.24 -0.13
C ASN A 268 4.87 -1.05 0.17
N LYS A 269 3.75 -0.94 0.86
CA LYS A 269 2.81 -2.04 1.07
C LYS A 269 1.42 -1.58 0.69
N THR A 270 0.73 -2.36 -0.14
CA THR A 270 -0.62 -2.03 -0.59
C THR A 270 -1.52 -3.25 -0.46
N PHE A 271 -2.68 -3.06 0.15
CA PHE A 271 -3.79 -4.00 0.13
C PHE A 271 -4.84 -3.48 -0.84
N GLN A 272 -5.41 -4.34 -1.66
CA GLN A 272 -6.39 -3.97 -2.66
C GLN A 272 -7.53 -4.98 -2.70
N LEU A 273 -8.76 -4.45 -2.68
CA LEU A 273 -9.98 -5.16 -3.06
C LEU A 273 -10.40 -4.64 -4.43
N SER A 274 -10.54 -5.50 -5.41
CA SER A 274 -10.84 -5.10 -6.78
C SER A 274 -11.96 -5.91 -7.41
N PHE A 275 -12.62 -5.26 -8.35
CA PHE A 275 -13.64 -5.82 -9.21
C PHE A 275 -13.14 -5.74 -10.65
N THR A 276 -13.11 -6.87 -11.34
CA THR A 276 -12.74 -6.96 -12.77
C THR A 276 -13.97 -7.30 -13.59
N PHE A 277 -14.10 -6.64 -14.71
CA PHE A 277 -15.20 -6.83 -15.66
C PHE A 277 -14.57 -7.22 -17.01
N GLU A 278 -14.67 -8.47 -17.37
CA GLU A 278 -14.10 -9.06 -18.59
C GLU A 278 -15.18 -9.67 -19.49
#